data_9168e89743429180d0a6b86f2e744ac4
#
_entry.id   9168e89743429180d0a6b86f2e744ac4
#
_cell.length_a   1.000
_cell.length_b   1.000
_cell.length_c   1.000
_cell.angle_alpha   90.00
_cell.angle_beta   90.00
_cell.angle_gamma   90.00
#
_symmetry.space_group_name_H-M   'P 1'
#
loop_
_entity.id
_entity.type
_entity.pdbx_description
1 polymer ?
#
loop_
_entity_poly.entity_id
_entity_poly.type
_entity_poly.pdbx_seq_one_letter_code
_entity_poly.pdbx_strand_id
1 'polypeptide(L)'
;MQSGFAFLKARIKHLVIFISITMLPPLALSQSTLNQSLTESIEQLLAKNRSEIIKIRRYLHMNPELSNREYETAKLIASKLEALGLEVKKGVAGTGVVGLLRGNLPGPTVAVRADMDALPIQELNNLPYRSLVPGVMHACGHDLHTSIALGTAMILSSLKSNLKGNVKFIFQPAEEGPPPGEEGGAALMIKEGVLENPLVRAIFALHVWPELEAGTVGFASGYFLASSDNFYLTIKGRSAHGARPHEGIDAILLAAEVITNLQTIVSRALDPTEAVVITVGKIQGGVRSNIIADTVQLEGTVRTLNGRIREQIPGLMERIIKGLTQSYGATYEFKYERQLPPLYNHPDFVQAMLPALRSALGENRVIEVKPQMVAEDFALFAEKIPAFMFFLGVRTPGQPSAAPLHSPYFNPDERAVPVGIRAMCHLVLNALEHQAALKTVSPTSELK
;
A
#
# COMPACT_ATOMS: atom_id res chain seq x y z
N MET A 1 -22.93 -4.68 103.85
CA MET A 1 -23.49 -3.39 103.39
C MET A 1 -23.49 -3.37 101.89
N GLN A 2 -24.68 -3.19 101.29
CA GLN A 2 -25.01 -2.70 99.96
C GLN A 2 -24.32 -3.38 98.81
N SER A 3 -24.97 -4.24 98.01
CA SER A 3 -26.04 -4.05 97.03
C SER A 3 -25.54 -3.34 95.78
N GLY A 4 -25.61 -4.00 94.60
CA GLY A 4 -25.44 -3.40 93.32
C GLY A 4 -25.71 -4.37 92.16
N PHE A 5 -26.97 -4.43 91.77
CA PHE A 5 -27.44 -5.11 90.53
C PHE A 5 -26.86 -4.41 89.29
N ALA A 6 -26.34 -5.14 88.34
CA ALA A 6 -26.04 -4.66 86.96
C ALA A 6 -26.68 -5.51 85.90
N PHE A 7 -27.59 -4.91 85.18
CA PHE A 7 -28.36 -5.45 84.02
C PHE A 7 -27.50 -5.84 82.85
N LEU A 8 -27.70 -7.06 82.36
CA LEU A 8 -27.15 -7.59 81.09
C LEU A 8 -28.01 -7.08 79.95
N LYS A 9 -27.48 -6.13 79.09
CA LYS A 9 -28.09 -5.73 77.79
C LYS A 9 -27.46 -6.52 76.67
N ALA A 10 -28.20 -7.48 76.09
CA ALA A 10 -27.88 -8.15 74.86
C ALA A 10 -28.01 -7.16 73.65
N ARG A 11 -26.94 -6.89 72.94
CA ARG A 11 -26.94 -6.17 71.68
C ARG A 11 -27.04 -7.20 70.54
N ILE A 12 -28.19 -7.27 69.90
CA ILE A 12 -28.38 -7.97 68.60
C ILE A 12 -27.77 -7.10 67.51
N LYS A 13 -26.65 -7.53 66.91
CA LYS A 13 -26.09 -6.91 65.69
C LYS A 13 -26.80 -7.45 64.47
N HIS A 14 -27.59 -6.62 63.81
CA HIS A 14 -28.14 -6.93 62.50
C HIS A 14 -27.01 -6.83 61.44
N LEU A 15 -26.63 -7.95 60.87
CA LEU A 15 -25.70 -8.03 59.71
C LEU A 15 -26.54 -7.77 58.43
N VAL A 16 -26.42 -6.55 57.89
CA VAL A 16 -27.01 -6.22 56.60
C VAL A 16 -25.98 -6.64 55.54
N ILE A 17 -26.26 -7.77 54.86
CA ILE A 17 -25.50 -8.20 53.66
C ILE A 17 -25.96 -7.35 52.49
N PHE A 18 -25.14 -6.40 52.02
CA PHE A 18 -25.34 -5.75 50.72
C PHE A 18 -24.87 -6.70 49.62
N ILE A 19 -25.84 -7.32 48.93
CA ILE A 19 -25.56 -7.99 47.64
C ILE A 19 -25.49 -6.90 46.57
N SER A 20 -24.25 -6.49 46.21
CA SER A 20 -24.02 -5.67 45.02
C SER A 20 -24.22 -6.53 43.77
N ILE A 21 -25.41 -6.47 43.21
CA ILE A 21 -25.66 -6.98 41.86
C ILE A 21 -25.01 -5.97 40.91
N THR A 22 -23.81 -6.28 40.42
CA THR A 22 -23.20 -5.58 39.27
C THR A 22 -24.00 -5.94 38.03
N MET A 23 -24.98 -5.13 37.67
CA MET A 23 -25.59 -5.17 36.34
C MET A 23 -24.51 -4.78 35.32
N LEU A 24 -24.01 -5.73 34.57
CA LEU A 24 -23.28 -5.44 33.33
C LEU A 24 -24.20 -4.64 32.42
N PRO A 25 -23.71 -3.55 31.78
CA PRO A 25 -24.57 -2.71 30.98
C PRO A 25 -25.11 -3.50 29.77
N PRO A 26 -26.42 -3.45 29.48
CA PRO A 26 -27.06 -4.19 28.38
C PRO A 26 -26.53 -3.85 26.99
N LEU A 27 -25.74 -2.77 26.85
CA LEU A 27 -25.11 -2.37 25.59
C LEU A 27 -24.01 -3.33 25.11
N ALA A 28 -23.23 -3.93 25.99
CA ALA A 28 -22.10 -4.79 25.59
C ALA A 28 -22.57 -6.13 24.99
N LEU A 29 -23.66 -6.68 25.49
CA LEU A 29 -24.25 -7.92 24.96
C LEU A 29 -24.94 -7.71 23.60
N SER A 30 -25.54 -6.53 23.36
CA SER A 30 -26.18 -6.20 22.07
C SER A 30 -25.19 -5.97 20.94
N GLN A 31 -24.02 -5.39 21.25
CA GLN A 31 -22.98 -5.09 20.25
C GLN A 31 -22.25 -6.35 19.81
N SER A 32 -21.97 -7.29 20.70
CA SER A 32 -21.35 -8.57 20.37
C SER A 32 -22.24 -9.46 19.49
N THR A 33 -23.55 -9.51 19.76
CA THR A 33 -24.52 -10.26 18.94
C THR A 33 -24.75 -9.63 17.56
N LEU A 34 -24.73 -8.31 17.45
CA LEU A 34 -24.83 -7.61 16.17
C LEU A 34 -23.60 -7.88 15.29
N ASN A 35 -22.40 -7.82 15.87
CA ASN A 35 -21.16 -8.11 15.16
C ASN A 35 -21.08 -9.57 14.69
N GLN A 36 -21.57 -10.52 15.48
CA GLN A 36 -21.63 -11.93 15.09
C GLN A 36 -22.60 -12.13 13.90
N SER A 37 -23.79 -11.53 13.94
CA SER A 37 -24.78 -11.59 12.87
C SER A 37 -24.26 -10.98 11.56
N LEU A 38 -23.49 -9.87 11.63
CA LEU A 38 -22.86 -9.26 10.46
C LEU A 38 -21.76 -10.16 9.87
N THR A 39 -20.95 -10.78 10.70
CA THR A 39 -19.92 -11.74 10.27
C THR A 39 -20.55 -12.93 9.54
N GLU A 40 -21.61 -13.52 10.11
CA GLU A 40 -22.35 -14.61 9.47
C GLU A 40 -22.97 -14.19 8.12
N SER A 41 -23.51 -12.98 8.04
CA SER A 41 -24.07 -12.43 6.81
C SER A 41 -22.98 -12.23 5.73
N ILE A 42 -21.80 -11.74 6.11
CA ILE A 42 -20.65 -11.62 5.20
C ILE A 42 -20.26 -12.99 4.64
N GLU A 43 -20.15 -14.03 5.50
CA GLU A 43 -19.77 -15.37 5.04
C GLU A 43 -20.81 -15.97 4.09
N GLN A 44 -22.10 -15.82 4.37
CA GLN A 44 -23.16 -16.28 3.49
C GLN A 44 -23.14 -15.57 2.12
N LEU A 45 -22.99 -14.25 2.13
CA LEU A 45 -22.90 -13.46 0.91
C LEU A 45 -21.63 -13.77 0.11
N LEU A 46 -20.50 -13.99 0.80
CA LEU A 46 -19.24 -14.40 0.19
C LEU A 46 -19.37 -15.76 -0.49
N ALA A 47 -19.93 -16.75 0.19
CA ALA A 47 -20.19 -18.08 -0.38
C ALA A 47 -21.09 -18.00 -1.62
N LYS A 48 -22.16 -17.21 -1.56
CA LYS A 48 -23.10 -16.99 -2.65
C LYS A 48 -22.45 -16.36 -3.89
N ASN A 49 -21.56 -15.36 -3.70
CA ASN A 49 -21.00 -14.57 -4.80
C ASN A 49 -19.62 -15.08 -5.28
N ARG A 50 -19.00 -16.04 -4.58
CA ARG A 50 -17.64 -16.52 -4.85
C ARG A 50 -17.40 -16.87 -6.32
N SER A 51 -18.30 -17.63 -6.92
CA SER A 51 -18.14 -18.08 -8.32
C SER A 51 -18.11 -16.91 -9.30
N GLU A 52 -18.97 -15.91 -9.09
CA GLU A 52 -19.01 -14.71 -9.93
C GLU A 52 -17.74 -13.86 -9.78
N ILE A 53 -17.26 -13.68 -8.54
CA ILE A 53 -16.06 -12.91 -8.26
C ILE A 53 -14.82 -13.57 -8.91
N ILE A 54 -14.70 -14.89 -8.82
CA ILE A 54 -13.60 -15.62 -9.49
C ILE A 54 -13.70 -15.52 -11.01
N LYS A 55 -14.92 -15.52 -11.59
CA LYS A 55 -15.10 -15.28 -13.03
C LYS A 55 -14.64 -13.88 -13.45
N ILE A 56 -14.95 -12.86 -12.65
CA ILE A 56 -14.48 -11.48 -12.86
C ILE A 56 -12.94 -11.45 -12.85
N ARG A 57 -12.31 -12.02 -11.83
CA ARG A 57 -10.85 -12.11 -11.74
C ARG A 57 -10.23 -12.75 -12.98
N ARG A 58 -10.74 -13.90 -13.39
CA ARG A 58 -10.22 -14.62 -14.57
C ARG A 58 -10.46 -13.86 -15.87
N TYR A 59 -11.59 -13.15 -15.97
CA TYR A 59 -11.85 -12.29 -17.13
C TYR A 59 -10.83 -11.15 -17.22
N LEU A 60 -10.54 -10.46 -16.10
CA LEU A 60 -9.51 -9.41 -16.03
C LEU A 60 -8.14 -9.97 -16.39
N HIS A 61 -7.78 -11.14 -15.86
CA HIS A 61 -6.50 -11.80 -16.15
C HIS A 61 -6.35 -12.17 -17.63
N MET A 62 -7.42 -12.62 -18.28
CA MET A 62 -7.42 -12.93 -19.71
C MET A 62 -7.34 -11.68 -20.61
N ASN A 63 -7.81 -10.53 -20.12
CA ASN A 63 -7.91 -9.29 -20.87
C ASN A 63 -7.17 -8.14 -20.19
N PRO A 64 -5.86 -8.29 -19.91
CA PRO A 64 -5.08 -7.27 -19.22
C PRO A 64 -4.85 -6.05 -20.12
N GLU A 65 -4.89 -4.86 -19.51
CA GLU A 65 -4.65 -3.59 -20.18
C GLU A 65 -3.54 -2.82 -19.46
N LEU A 66 -2.67 -2.17 -20.24
CA LEU A 66 -1.55 -1.39 -19.70
C LEU A 66 -2.02 -0.09 -19.05
N SER A 67 -1.15 0.50 -18.21
CA SER A 67 -1.33 1.81 -17.55
C SER A 67 -1.89 2.87 -18.51
N ASN A 68 -2.92 3.59 -18.08
CA ASN A 68 -3.69 4.59 -18.85
C ASN A 68 -4.38 4.02 -20.13
N ARG A 69 -4.52 2.72 -20.25
CA ARG A 69 -5.19 2.04 -21.38
C ARG A 69 -6.26 1.04 -20.91
N GLU A 70 -6.65 1.12 -19.64
CA GLU A 70 -7.56 0.20 -18.92
C GLU A 70 -9.03 0.47 -19.29
N TYR A 71 -9.35 0.61 -20.58
CA TYR A 71 -10.68 1.04 -21.04
C TYR A 71 -11.77 -0.02 -20.82
N GLU A 72 -11.51 -1.27 -21.20
CA GLU A 72 -12.52 -2.34 -21.04
C GLU A 72 -12.58 -2.79 -19.57
N THR A 73 -11.47 -2.76 -18.85
CA THR A 73 -11.40 -2.94 -17.40
C THR A 73 -12.29 -1.90 -16.68
N ALA A 74 -12.12 -0.62 -17.00
CA ALA A 74 -12.93 0.47 -16.44
C ALA A 74 -14.42 0.32 -16.76
N LYS A 75 -14.76 -0.07 -17.97
CA LYS A 75 -16.14 -0.31 -18.41
C LYS A 75 -16.78 -1.49 -17.65
N LEU A 76 -16.04 -2.58 -17.45
CA LEU A 76 -16.49 -3.72 -16.66
C LEU A 76 -16.77 -3.29 -15.22
N ILE A 77 -15.81 -2.60 -14.58
CA ILE A 77 -15.91 -2.12 -13.21
C ILE A 77 -17.14 -1.22 -13.06
N ALA A 78 -17.27 -0.21 -13.93
CA ALA A 78 -18.38 0.74 -13.88
C ALA A 78 -19.73 0.03 -14.01
N SER A 79 -19.87 -0.89 -14.97
CA SER A 79 -21.09 -1.68 -15.16
C SER A 79 -21.46 -2.52 -13.92
N LYS A 80 -20.45 -3.15 -13.28
CA LYS A 80 -20.69 -3.95 -12.06
C LYS A 80 -21.14 -3.06 -10.90
N LEU A 81 -20.51 -1.90 -10.70
CA LEU A 81 -20.88 -0.96 -9.63
C LEU A 81 -22.26 -0.33 -9.86
N GLU A 82 -22.59 0.04 -11.09
CA GLU A 82 -23.92 0.53 -11.48
C GLU A 82 -25.02 -0.51 -11.20
N ALA A 83 -24.76 -1.79 -11.55
CA ALA A 83 -25.68 -2.89 -11.28
C ALA A 83 -25.91 -3.14 -9.78
N LEU A 84 -24.96 -2.76 -8.92
CA LEU A 84 -25.10 -2.80 -7.46
C LEU A 84 -25.80 -1.57 -6.88
N GLY A 85 -26.15 -0.57 -7.72
CA GLY A 85 -26.82 0.65 -7.32
C GLY A 85 -25.90 1.69 -6.66
N LEU A 86 -24.60 1.66 -6.94
CA LEU A 86 -23.67 2.70 -6.53
C LEU A 86 -23.77 3.93 -7.45
N GLU A 87 -23.44 5.10 -6.90
CA GLU A 87 -23.17 6.30 -7.70
C GLU A 87 -21.81 6.19 -8.35
N VAL A 88 -21.73 6.13 -9.68
CA VAL A 88 -20.49 5.83 -10.40
C VAL A 88 -19.98 7.05 -11.16
N LYS A 89 -18.73 7.44 -10.94
CA LYS A 89 -17.99 8.43 -11.72
C LYS A 89 -16.91 7.70 -12.53
N LYS A 90 -16.93 7.86 -13.86
CA LYS A 90 -15.97 7.26 -14.82
C LYS A 90 -14.97 8.31 -15.27
N GLY A 91 -13.83 7.89 -15.76
CA GLY A 91 -12.82 8.75 -16.36
C GLY A 91 -12.05 9.60 -15.35
N VAL A 92 -11.97 9.17 -14.08
CA VAL A 92 -11.12 9.82 -13.07
C VAL A 92 -9.68 9.44 -13.33
N ALA A 93 -8.80 10.42 -13.48
CA ALA A 93 -7.42 10.20 -13.94
C ALA A 93 -7.33 9.39 -15.26
N GLY A 94 -8.22 9.71 -16.20
CA GLY A 94 -8.25 9.06 -17.53
C GLY A 94 -9.17 7.84 -17.57
N THR A 95 -8.74 6.69 -17.10
CA THR A 95 -9.49 5.42 -17.14
C THR A 95 -10.07 5.02 -15.78
N GLY A 96 -9.72 5.69 -14.69
CA GLY A 96 -10.16 5.34 -13.34
C GLY A 96 -11.66 5.41 -13.12
N VAL A 97 -12.16 4.59 -12.21
CA VAL A 97 -13.58 4.50 -11.85
C VAL A 97 -13.75 4.66 -10.35
N VAL A 98 -14.73 5.47 -9.96
CA VAL A 98 -15.07 5.68 -8.55
C VAL A 98 -16.54 5.34 -8.34
N GLY A 99 -16.81 4.42 -7.40
CA GLY A 99 -18.15 4.05 -6.97
C GLY A 99 -18.43 4.50 -5.55
N LEU A 100 -19.53 5.20 -5.32
CA LEU A 100 -19.97 5.61 -3.99
C LEU A 100 -21.17 4.78 -3.54
N LEU A 101 -20.97 3.96 -2.53
CA LEU A 101 -22.02 3.24 -1.81
C LEU A 101 -22.49 4.10 -0.63
N ARG A 102 -23.73 4.56 -0.68
CA ARG A 102 -24.35 5.27 0.46
C ARG A 102 -24.99 4.27 1.42
N GLY A 103 -24.53 4.29 2.65
CA GLY A 103 -25.20 3.54 3.73
C GLY A 103 -26.49 4.22 4.15
N ASN A 104 -27.40 3.45 4.76
CA ASN A 104 -28.68 3.95 5.20
C ASN A 104 -28.62 4.72 6.54
N LEU A 105 -27.51 4.63 7.27
CA LEU A 105 -27.31 5.31 8.54
C LEU A 105 -26.29 6.44 8.37
N PRO A 106 -26.46 7.59 9.07
CA PRO A 106 -25.52 8.71 8.96
C PRO A 106 -24.13 8.31 9.50
N GLY A 107 -23.08 8.82 8.87
CA GLY A 107 -21.70 8.56 9.30
C GLY A 107 -20.66 9.11 8.33
N PRO A 108 -19.37 8.82 8.59
CA PRO A 108 -18.27 9.25 7.75
C PRO A 108 -18.23 8.52 6.40
N THR A 109 -17.34 8.95 5.52
CA THR A 109 -16.98 8.20 4.32
C THR A 109 -15.59 7.61 4.49
N VAL A 110 -15.45 6.32 4.23
CA VAL A 110 -14.16 5.63 4.09
C VAL A 110 -13.97 5.14 2.65
N ALA A 111 -12.74 4.87 2.24
CA ALA A 111 -12.47 4.38 0.90
C ALA A 111 -11.78 3.01 0.90
N VAL A 112 -12.03 2.26 -0.16
CA VAL A 112 -11.29 1.06 -0.55
C VAL A 112 -10.67 1.34 -1.92
N ARG A 113 -9.35 1.23 -2.03
CA ARG A 113 -8.61 1.42 -3.28
C ARG A 113 -8.17 0.07 -3.83
N ALA A 114 -8.30 -0.10 -5.13
CA ALA A 114 -7.64 -1.15 -5.91
C ALA A 114 -7.05 -0.52 -7.18
N ASP A 115 -5.83 -0.90 -7.51
CA ASP A 115 -5.20 -0.68 -8.80
C ASP A 115 -5.80 -1.61 -9.85
N MET A 116 -5.65 -1.28 -11.15
CA MET A 116 -6.30 -2.06 -12.21
C MET A 116 -5.46 -2.25 -13.48
N ASP A 117 -4.28 -1.65 -13.57
CA ASP A 117 -3.39 -1.76 -14.71
C ASP A 117 -2.59 -3.07 -14.73
N ALA A 118 -2.08 -3.44 -15.90
CA ALA A 118 -1.25 -4.62 -16.16
C ALA A 118 0.13 -4.21 -16.67
N LEU A 119 1.03 -5.18 -16.74
CA LEU A 119 2.43 -5.00 -17.11
C LEU A 119 2.74 -5.49 -18.53
N PRO A 120 3.74 -4.90 -19.22
CA PRO A 120 4.21 -5.33 -20.54
C PRO A 120 5.08 -6.61 -20.44
N ILE A 121 4.47 -7.69 -19.96
CA ILE A 121 5.13 -8.98 -19.71
C ILE A 121 4.37 -10.07 -20.49
N GLN A 122 5.10 -10.90 -21.27
CA GLN A 122 4.51 -12.08 -21.89
C GLN A 122 4.28 -13.18 -20.87
N GLU A 123 3.04 -13.55 -20.63
CA GLU A 123 2.71 -14.67 -19.75
C GLU A 123 3.19 -16.02 -20.31
N LEU A 124 3.86 -16.81 -19.46
CA LEU A 124 4.37 -18.14 -19.78
C LEU A 124 3.66 -19.27 -19.00
N ASN A 125 2.65 -18.96 -18.22
CA ASN A 125 1.84 -19.96 -17.53
C ASN A 125 0.99 -20.78 -18.52
N ASN A 126 0.77 -22.05 -18.22
CA ASN A 126 -0.19 -22.90 -18.92
C ASN A 126 -1.51 -22.97 -18.12
N LEU A 127 -2.26 -21.88 -18.11
CA LEU A 127 -3.53 -21.76 -17.39
C LEU A 127 -4.70 -21.65 -18.37
N PRO A 128 -5.89 -22.18 -18.02
CA PRO A 128 -7.08 -22.07 -18.88
C PRO A 128 -7.60 -20.62 -19.00
N TYR A 129 -7.13 -19.72 -18.14
CA TYR A 129 -7.47 -18.30 -18.10
C TYR A 129 -6.23 -17.38 -18.25
N ARG A 130 -5.16 -17.90 -18.89
CA ARG A 130 -3.98 -17.07 -19.18
C ARG A 130 -4.34 -15.86 -20.05
N SER A 131 -3.50 -14.84 -20.01
CA SER A 131 -3.66 -13.65 -20.86
C SER A 131 -3.86 -14.01 -22.34
N LEU A 132 -4.86 -13.39 -22.95
CA LEU A 132 -5.15 -13.46 -24.39
C LEU A 132 -4.50 -12.29 -25.14
N VAL A 133 -3.88 -11.33 -24.42
CA VAL A 133 -3.21 -10.15 -24.98
C VAL A 133 -1.71 -10.42 -25.07
N PRO A 134 -1.15 -10.59 -26.28
CA PRO A 134 0.27 -10.87 -26.44
C PRO A 134 1.13 -9.78 -25.80
N GLY A 135 2.12 -10.19 -24.99
CA GLY A 135 3.05 -9.27 -24.33
C GLY A 135 2.49 -8.50 -23.14
N VAL A 136 1.27 -8.79 -22.67
CA VAL A 136 0.66 -8.10 -21.52
C VAL A 136 0.13 -9.12 -20.51
N MET A 137 0.36 -8.89 -19.23
CA MET A 137 -0.04 -9.79 -18.15
C MET A 137 -0.30 -9.03 -16.85
N HIS A 138 -1.29 -9.44 -16.08
CA HIS A 138 -1.41 -9.05 -14.65
C HIS A 138 -0.36 -9.77 -13.79
N ALA A 139 0.90 -9.38 -13.94
CA ALA A 139 2.02 -9.99 -13.24
C ALA A 139 2.26 -9.39 -11.84
N CYS A 140 1.49 -8.36 -11.46
CA CYS A 140 1.47 -7.78 -10.11
C CYS A 140 0.22 -8.15 -9.30
N GLY A 141 -0.80 -8.75 -9.95
CA GLY A 141 -2.01 -9.24 -9.27
C GLY A 141 -3.12 -8.21 -9.13
N HIS A 142 -3.09 -7.13 -9.91
CA HIS A 142 -4.13 -6.09 -9.88
C HIS A 142 -5.51 -6.63 -10.31
N ASP A 143 -5.57 -7.71 -11.05
CA ASP A 143 -6.79 -8.48 -11.33
C ASP A 143 -7.42 -9.07 -10.05
N LEU A 144 -6.61 -9.50 -9.06
CA LEU A 144 -7.10 -9.90 -7.74
C LEU A 144 -7.54 -8.68 -6.94
N HIS A 145 -6.75 -7.60 -6.91
CA HIS A 145 -7.07 -6.39 -6.16
C HIS A 145 -8.42 -5.82 -6.62
N THR A 146 -8.60 -5.62 -7.93
CA THR A 146 -9.85 -5.18 -8.56
C THR A 146 -11.02 -6.11 -8.23
N SER A 147 -10.82 -7.43 -8.33
CA SER A 147 -11.87 -8.42 -8.04
C SER A 147 -12.26 -8.43 -6.56
N ILE A 148 -11.30 -8.26 -5.67
CA ILE A 148 -11.54 -8.16 -4.22
C ILE A 148 -12.32 -6.89 -3.89
N ALA A 149 -11.96 -5.74 -4.48
CA ALA A 149 -12.69 -4.49 -4.28
C ALA A 149 -14.12 -4.57 -4.81
N LEU A 150 -14.35 -5.16 -6.00
CA LEU A 150 -15.69 -5.43 -6.54
C LEU A 150 -16.48 -6.40 -5.65
N GLY A 151 -15.85 -7.48 -5.19
CA GLY A 151 -16.46 -8.43 -4.26
C GLY A 151 -16.84 -7.77 -2.93
N THR A 152 -16.00 -6.89 -2.40
CA THR A 152 -16.29 -6.08 -1.22
C THR A 152 -17.50 -5.16 -1.46
N ALA A 153 -17.57 -4.52 -2.64
CA ALA A 153 -18.71 -3.69 -3.02
C ALA A 153 -20.01 -4.52 -3.12
N MET A 154 -19.96 -5.72 -3.69
CA MET A 154 -21.12 -6.64 -3.77
C MET A 154 -21.66 -7.02 -2.40
N ILE A 155 -20.79 -7.33 -1.45
CA ILE A 155 -21.18 -7.71 -0.10
C ILE A 155 -21.70 -6.51 0.67
N LEU A 156 -20.97 -5.39 0.69
CA LEU A 156 -21.37 -4.20 1.44
C LEU A 156 -22.63 -3.55 0.89
N SER A 157 -22.87 -3.58 -0.43
CA SER A 157 -24.14 -3.10 -1.01
C SER A 157 -25.35 -3.91 -0.53
N SER A 158 -25.18 -5.22 -0.33
CA SER A 158 -26.22 -6.08 0.26
C SER A 158 -26.47 -5.79 1.76
N LEU A 159 -25.51 -5.18 2.43
CA LEU A 159 -25.55 -4.82 3.85
C LEU A 159 -25.75 -3.31 4.09
N LYS A 160 -26.13 -2.53 3.06
CA LYS A 160 -26.23 -1.06 3.16
C LYS A 160 -27.16 -0.56 4.27
N SER A 161 -28.15 -1.33 4.67
CA SER A 161 -29.04 -1.02 5.80
C SER A 161 -28.32 -0.96 7.14
N ASN A 162 -27.16 -1.62 7.26
CA ASN A 162 -26.33 -1.69 8.46
C ASN A 162 -25.13 -0.73 8.41
N LEU A 163 -24.87 -0.07 7.25
CA LEU A 163 -23.73 0.82 7.09
C LEU A 163 -23.99 2.18 7.72
N LYS A 164 -23.12 2.58 8.65
CA LYS A 164 -23.09 3.91 9.29
C LYS A 164 -22.15 4.84 8.53
N GLY A 165 -22.62 5.44 7.44
CA GLY A 165 -21.84 6.29 6.55
C GLY A 165 -21.71 5.71 5.15
N ASN A 166 -20.66 6.08 4.43
CA ASN A 166 -20.50 5.75 3.03
C ASN A 166 -19.19 4.99 2.77
N VAL A 167 -19.16 4.21 1.69
CA VAL A 167 -17.94 3.56 1.21
C VAL A 167 -17.65 4.05 -0.21
N LYS A 168 -16.48 4.64 -0.43
CA LYS A 168 -16.01 5.04 -1.75
C LYS A 168 -15.04 3.98 -2.27
N PHE A 169 -15.40 3.31 -3.35
CA PHE A 169 -14.54 2.36 -4.05
C PHE A 169 -13.77 3.10 -5.14
N ILE A 170 -12.45 3.09 -5.07
CA ILE A 170 -11.54 3.79 -5.97
C ILE A 170 -10.78 2.75 -6.77
N PHE A 171 -11.11 2.62 -8.07
CA PHE A 171 -10.38 1.76 -9.00
C PHE A 171 -9.41 2.66 -9.75
N GLN A 172 -8.14 2.50 -9.40
CA GLN A 172 -7.07 3.39 -9.81
C GLN A 172 -6.35 2.87 -11.04
N PRO A 173 -6.15 3.69 -12.10
CA PRO A 173 -5.30 3.36 -13.23
C PRO A 173 -3.84 3.64 -12.94
N ALA A 174 -2.95 3.10 -13.76
CA ALA A 174 -1.55 3.48 -13.88
C ALA A 174 -0.75 3.50 -12.56
N GLU A 175 -0.94 2.50 -11.70
CA GLU A 175 -0.13 2.32 -10.48
C GLU A 175 1.35 2.03 -10.83
N GLU A 176 1.59 1.20 -11.83
CA GLU A 176 2.92 0.82 -12.33
C GLU A 176 3.64 1.96 -13.07
N GLY A 177 2.99 3.12 -13.13
CA GLY A 177 3.47 4.33 -13.77
C GLY A 177 2.81 4.60 -15.13
N PRO A 178 2.42 5.87 -15.38
CA PRO A 178 1.86 6.27 -16.68
C PRO A 178 2.93 6.21 -17.78
N PRO A 179 2.52 6.06 -19.04
CA PRO A 179 3.42 6.17 -20.18
C PRO A 179 4.19 7.51 -20.18
N PRO A 180 5.41 7.56 -20.77
CA PRO A 180 6.20 8.78 -20.82
C PRO A 180 5.43 9.98 -21.38
N GLY A 181 5.42 11.09 -20.64
CA GLY A 181 4.72 12.33 -21.04
C GLY A 181 3.23 12.37 -20.67
N GLU A 182 2.70 11.33 -20.03
CA GLU A 182 1.33 11.30 -19.50
C GLU A 182 1.33 11.48 -17.98
N GLU A 183 0.24 12.05 -17.44
CA GLU A 183 -0.06 12.01 -16.01
C GLU A 183 -0.95 10.80 -15.70
N GLY A 184 -0.93 10.28 -14.47
CA GLY A 184 -1.76 9.13 -14.08
C GLY A 184 -1.62 8.77 -12.60
N GLY A 185 -2.10 7.58 -12.25
CA GLY A 185 -1.97 7.00 -10.92
C GLY A 185 -2.68 7.77 -9.81
N ALA A 186 -2.27 7.51 -8.58
CA ALA A 186 -2.82 8.14 -7.38
C ALA A 186 -2.67 9.66 -7.41
N ALA A 187 -1.56 10.19 -7.94
CA ALA A 187 -1.31 11.63 -8.00
C ALA A 187 -2.40 12.37 -8.77
N LEU A 188 -2.75 11.88 -9.95
CA LEU A 188 -3.78 12.51 -10.79
C LEU A 188 -5.17 12.32 -10.17
N MET A 189 -5.49 11.16 -9.61
CA MET A 189 -6.77 10.95 -8.89
C MET A 189 -6.95 11.93 -7.72
N ILE A 190 -5.89 12.17 -6.94
CA ILE A 190 -5.91 13.13 -5.83
C ILE A 190 -6.09 14.56 -6.36
N LYS A 191 -5.36 14.94 -7.42
CA LYS A 191 -5.48 16.25 -8.09
C LYS A 191 -6.91 16.50 -8.60
N GLU A 192 -7.61 15.45 -9.05
CA GLU A 192 -9.02 15.51 -9.48
C GLU A 192 -10.05 15.41 -8.34
N GLY A 193 -9.58 15.42 -7.08
CA GLY A 193 -10.43 15.50 -5.89
C GLY A 193 -11.09 14.17 -5.51
N VAL A 194 -10.48 13.02 -5.80
CA VAL A 194 -11.06 11.70 -5.48
C VAL A 194 -11.34 11.50 -3.98
N LEU A 195 -10.60 12.19 -3.11
CA LEU A 195 -10.80 12.15 -1.65
C LEU A 195 -11.90 13.09 -1.16
N GLU A 196 -12.46 13.90 -2.04
CA GLU A 196 -13.50 14.89 -1.73
C GLU A 196 -14.88 14.44 -2.22
N ASN A 197 -15.93 15.12 -1.78
CA ASN A 197 -17.31 15.00 -2.27
C ASN A 197 -17.88 13.56 -2.41
N PRO A 198 -18.10 12.83 -1.30
CA PRO A 198 -17.93 13.23 0.11
C PRO A 198 -16.46 13.08 0.56
N LEU A 199 -16.09 13.87 1.58
CA LEU A 199 -14.74 13.85 2.15
C LEU A 199 -14.42 12.48 2.75
N VAL A 200 -13.38 11.83 2.23
CA VAL A 200 -12.88 10.54 2.73
C VAL A 200 -12.08 10.75 4.02
N ARG A 201 -12.38 9.97 5.05
CA ARG A 201 -11.76 10.07 6.36
C ARG A 201 -10.68 9.03 6.62
N ALA A 202 -10.72 7.93 5.91
CA ALA A 202 -9.69 6.90 5.92
C ALA A 202 -9.75 6.08 4.63
N ILE A 203 -8.65 5.44 4.27
CA ILE A 203 -8.55 4.62 3.07
C ILE A 203 -7.84 3.30 3.36
N PHE A 204 -8.34 2.24 2.73
CA PHE A 204 -7.78 0.89 2.79
C PHE A 204 -7.33 0.43 1.42
N ALA A 205 -6.21 -0.28 1.38
CA ALA A 205 -5.74 -1.03 0.21
C ALA A 205 -5.15 -2.37 0.65
N LEU A 206 -5.01 -3.28 -0.28
CA LEU A 206 -4.21 -4.48 -0.10
C LEU A 206 -3.31 -4.68 -1.32
N HIS A 207 -2.20 -5.36 -1.11
CA HIS A 207 -1.38 -5.88 -2.20
C HIS A 207 -1.16 -7.38 -2.02
N VAL A 208 -1.28 -8.16 -3.08
CA VAL A 208 -0.97 -9.59 -3.04
C VAL A 208 0.52 -9.80 -2.81
N TRP A 209 0.87 -10.83 -2.02
CA TRP A 209 2.27 -11.05 -1.63
C TRP A 209 2.64 -12.54 -1.72
N PRO A 210 3.48 -12.95 -2.69
CA PRO A 210 3.78 -14.36 -2.95
C PRO A 210 4.65 -15.03 -1.89
N GLU A 211 5.26 -14.27 -0.98
CA GLU A 211 6.03 -14.82 0.15
C GLU A 211 5.12 -15.29 1.29
N LEU A 212 3.86 -14.84 1.32
CA LEU A 212 2.86 -15.25 2.30
C LEU A 212 1.92 -16.31 1.74
N GLU A 213 1.52 -17.26 2.57
CA GLU A 213 0.54 -18.28 2.19
C GLU A 213 -0.87 -17.70 2.03
N ALA A 214 -1.61 -18.20 1.04
CA ALA A 214 -3.02 -17.88 0.86
C ALA A 214 -3.81 -18.22 2.13
N GLY A 215 -4.55 -17.24 2.65
CA GLY A 215 -5.24 -17.34 3.94
C GLY A 215 -4.60 -16.51 5.04
N THR A 216 -3.44 -15.90 4.79
CA THR A 216 -2.76 -15.00 5.72
C THR A 216 -2.75 -13.55 5.23
N VAL A 217 -2.64 -12.64 6.17
CA VAL A 217 -2.46 -11.20 5.94
C VAL A 217 -1.22 -10.73 6.68
N GLY A 218 -0.35 -9.99 5.98
CA GLY A 218 0.84 -9.37 6.55
C GLY A 218 0.67 -7.85 6.66
N PHE A 219 1.08 -7.26 7.78
CA PHE A 219 1.05 -5.81 7.96
C PHE A 219 2.32 -5.31 8.65
N ALA A 220 2.64 -4.03 8.47
CA ALA A 220 3.54 -3.33 9.37
C ALA A 220 2.86 -2.05 9.90
N SER A 221 3.17 -1.71 11.15
CA SER A 221 2.79 -0.45 11.77
C SER A 221 3.93 0.55 11.56
N GLY A 222 3.63 1.77 11.12
CA GLY A 222 4.65 2.72 10.68
C GLY A 222 5.03 2.55 9.21
N TYR A 223 6.31 2.69 8.89
CA TYR A 223 6.78 2.52 7.52
C TYR A 223 6.56 1.08 7.02
N PHE A 224 5.96 0.96 5.85
CA PHE A 224 5.59 -0.32 5.24
C PHE A 224 6.32 -0.57 3.93
N LEU A 225 6.30 0.41 3.00
CA LEU A 225 6.99 0.34 1.71
C LEU A 225 7.90 1.55 1.54
N ALA A 226 8.97 1.40 0.75
CA ALA A 226 9.95 2.45 0.56
C ALA A 226 9.51 3.54 -0.40
N SER A 227 10.18 4.69 -0.31
CA SER A 227 10.13 5.73 -1.35
C SER A 227 10.74 5.24 -2.67
N SER A 228 10.43 5.93 -3.74
CA SER A 228 11.06 5.75 -5.04
C SER A 228 11.48 7.10 -5.59
N ASP A 229 12.79 7.31 -5.75
CA ASP A 229 13.34 8.51 -6.35
C ASP A 229 14.36 8.13 -7.43
N ASN A 230 14.54 9.00 -8.41
CA ASN A 230 15.51 8.83 -9.48
C ASN A 230 16.58 9.93 -9.43
N PHE A 231 17.75 9.61 -9.94
CA PHE A 231 18.78 10.61 -10.15
C PHE A 231 19.47 10.42 -11.50
N TYR A 232 19.94 11.54 -12.04
CA TYR A 232 20.66 11.63 -13.28
C TYR A 232 21.92 12.46 -13.04
N LEU A 233 23.06 11.94 -13.47
CA LEU A 233 24.34 12.62 -13.31
C LEU A 233 25.11 12.58 -14.63
N THR A 234 25.50 13.76 -15.12
CA THR A 234 26.44 13.89 -16.23
C THR A 234 27.75 14.43 -15.69
N ILE A 235 28.84 13.69 -15.83
CA ILE A 235 30.19 14.11 -15.50
C ILE A 235 30.85 14.59 -16.79
N LYS A 236 31.45 15.80 -16.74
CA LYS A 236 32.14 16.43 -17.87
C LYS A 236 33.62 16.62 -17.53
N GLY A 237 34.46 15.90 -18.22
CA GLY A 237 35.90 15.96 -18.15
C GLY A 237 36.51 16.66 -19.39
N ARG A 238 37.61 16.12 -19.91
CA ARG A 238 38.29 16.60 -21.10
C ARG A 238 38.92 15.43 -21.85
N SER A 239 38.61 15.29 -23.15
CA SER A 239 39.16 14.28 -24.02
C SER A 239 40.67 14.46 -24.24
N ALA A 240 41.37 13.33 -24.39
CA ALA A 240 42.80 13.28 -24.73
C ALA A 240 43.16 11.93 -25.33
N HIS A 241 44.36 11.81 -25.88
CA HIS A 241 44.88 10.52 -26.31
C HIS A 241 45.10 9.58 -25.10
N GLY A 242 44.62 8.31 -25.18
CA GLY A 242 44.70 7.37 -24.07
C GLY A 242 46.11 7.12 -23.51
N ALA A 243 47.18 7.32 -24.33
CA ALA A 243 48.56 7.24 -23.90
C ALA A 243 49.13 8.58 -23.33
N ARG A 244 48.32 9.66 -23.29
CA ARG A 244 48.70 10.98 -22.77
C ARG A 244 47.65 11.48 -21.76
N PRO A 245 47.42 10.75 -20.67
CA PRO A 245 46.33 11.06 -19.72
C PRO A 245 46.46 12.39 -19.02
N HIS A 246 47.71 12.94 -18.88
CA HIS A 246 47.98 14.24 -18.28
C HIS A 246 47.43 15.43 -19.09
N GLU A 247 47.05 15.22 -20.35
CA GLU A 247 46.42 16.24 -21.20
C GLU A 247 44.91 16.27 -21.11
N GLY A 248 44.29 15.21 -20.50
CA GLY A 248 42.86 15.05 -20.35
C GLY A 248 42.35 15.17 -18.91
N ILE A 249 41.05 14.95 -18.76
CA ILE A 249 40.36 14.70 -17.49
C ILE A 249 39.43 13.51 -17.74
N ASP A 250 39.73 12.37 -17.16
CA ASP A 250 39.08 11.11 -17.46
C ASP A 250 37.72 11.02 -16.75
N ALA A 251 36.65 11.22 -17.51
CA ALA A 251 35.28 11.13 -16.99
C ALA A 251 34.89 9.71 -16.60
N ILE A 252 35.48 8.68 -17.23
CA ILE A 252 35.19 7.27 -16.87
C ILE A 252 35.78 6.91 -15.51
N LEU A 253 37.04 7.27 -15.29
CA LEU A 253 37.70 7.07 -14.00
C LEU A 253 36.91 7.78 -12.88
N LEU A 254 36.56 9.04 -13.12
CA LEU A 254 35.81 9.83 -12.15
C LEU A 254 34.43 9.27 -11.88
N ALA A 255 33.72 8.74 -12.89
CA ALA A 255 32.44 8.09 -12.72
C ALA A 255 32.55 6.82 -11.84
N ALA A 256 33.60 6.02 -12.01
CA ALA A 256 33.86 4.85 -11.17
C ALA A 256 34.07 5.24 -9.70
N GLU A 257 34.81 6.32 -9.44
CA GLU A 257 35.02 6.87 -8.10
C GLU A 257 33.72 7.41 -7.50
N VAL A 258 32.91 8.12 -8.28
CA VAL A 258 31.60 8.61 -7.82
C VAL A 258 30.70 7.42 -7.44
N ILE A 259 30.57 6.39 -8.27
CA ILE A 259 29.76 5.22 -7.98
C ILE A 259 30.17 4.57 -6.65
N THR A 260 31.48 4.39 -6.46
CA THR A 260 32.03 3.77 -5.23
C THR A 260 31.77 4.65 -4.01
N ASN A 261 31.99 5.95 -4.13
CA ASN A 261 31.83 6.88 -3.01
C ASN A 261 30.34 7.12 -2.65
N LEU A 262 29.42 7.08 -3.59
CA LEU A 262 27.98 7.13 -3.28
C LEU A 262 27.54 6.01 -2.33
N GLN A 263 28.18 4.84 -2.37
CA GLN A 263 27.89 3.74 -1.43
C GLN A 263 28.30 4.09 0.02
N THR A 264 29.21 5.05 0.21
CA THR A 264 29.58 5.50 1.55
C THR A 264 28.47 6.29 2.26
N ILE A 265 27.50 6.82 1.53
CA ILE A 265 26.31 7.45 2.12
C ILE A 265 25.61 6.42 3.01
N VAL A 266 25.28 5.27 2.46
CA VAL A 266 24.58 4.20 3.17
C VAL A 266 25.44 3.61 4.29
N SER A 267 26.73 3.38 4.02
CA SER A 267 27.59 2.65 4.95
C SER A 267 28.28 3.52 6.00
N ARG A 268 28.37 4.88 5.82
CA ARG A 268 29.19 5.77 6.68
C ARG A 268 28.55 7.11 7.02
N ALA A 269 27.55 7.59 6.29
CA ALA A 269 26.96 8.90 6.51
C ALA A 269 25.57 8.86 7.17
N LEU A 270 24.88 7.74 7.07
CA LEU A 270 23.57 7.51 7.67
C LEU A 270 23.67 6.58 8.87
N ASP A 271 22.66 6.58 9.73
CA ASP A 271 22.54 5.60 10.82
C ASP A 271 22.46 4.19 10.20
N PRO A 272 23.27 3.22 10.66
CA PRO A 272 23.27 1.86 10.10
C PRO A 272 21.97 1.08 10.30
N THR A 273 21.06 1.55 11.15
CA THR A 273 19.72 0.98 11.33
C THR A 273 18.70 1.48 10.30
N GLU A 274 19.04 2.53 9.54
CA GLU A 274 18.18 3.08 8.51
C GLU A 274 18.26 2.29 7.21
N ALA A 275 17.11 1.90 6.66
CA ALA A 275 17.05 1.17 5.40
C ALA A 275 17.13 2.14 4.22
N VAL A 276 18.25 2.12 3.52
CA VAL A 276 18.50 2.94 2.32
C VAL A 276 19.20 2.12 1.25
N VAL A 277 18.75 2.29 0.00
CA VAL A 277 19.38 1.71 -1.20
C VAL A 277 19.68 2.81 -2.18
N ILE A 278 20.93 2.92 -2.65
CA ILE A 278 21.35 3.79 -3.75
C ILE A 278 21.94 2.90 -4.84
N THR A 279 21.26 2.84 -5.98
CA THR A 279 21.68 2.01 -7.11
C THR A 279 21.96 2.88 -8.33
N VAL A 280 23.14 2.71 -8.94
CA VAL A 280 23.39 3.17 -10.31
C VAL A 280 23.03 2.03 -11.24
N GLY A 281 21.92 2.19 -11.96
CA GLY A 281 21.37 1.16 -12.86
C GLY A 281 21.87 1.26 -14.30
N LYS A 282 22.36 2.46 -14.69
CA LYS A 282 22.85 2.71 -16.06
C LYS A 282 24.06 3.61 -16.04
N ILE A 283 25.04 3.26 -16.85
CA ILE A 283 26.24 4.06 -17.12
C ILE A 283 26.50 4.06 -18.62
N GLN A 284 26.80 5.23 -19.17
CA GLN A 284 27.12 5.40 -20.60
C GLN A 284 28.24 6.44 -20.76
N GLY A 285 29.30 6.09 -21.48
CA GLY A 285 30.42 6.99 -21.76
C GLY A 285 31.52 6.35 -22.57
N GLY A 286 32.40 7.20 -23.15
CA GLY A 286 33.48 6.78 -24.02
C GLY A 286 33.05 6.44 -25.44
N VAL A 287 33.97 6.58 -26.39
CA VAL A 287 33.72 6.32 -27.84
C VAL A 287 34.73 5.35 -28.43
N ARG A 288 35.93 5.24 -27.87
CA ARG A 288 36.98 4.36 -28.39
C ARG A 288 38.04 4.06 -27.30
N SER A 289 38.64 2.89 -27.34
CA SER A 289 39.57 2.39 -26.31
C SER A 289 40.86 3.24 -26.13
N ASN A 290 41.28 3.99 -27.14
CA ASN A 290 42.48 4.83 -27.10
C ASN A 290 42.19 6.32 -26.94
N ILE A 291 40.95 6.69 -26.53
CA ILE A 291 40.52 8.08 -26.30
C ILE A 291 40.01 8.18 -24.87
N ILE A 292 40.53 9.11 -24.08
CA ILE A 292 39.98 9.47 -22.78
C ILE A 292 38.59 10.09 -22.96
N ALA A 293 37.59 9.55 -22.30
CA ALA A 293 36.24 10.06 -22.36
C ALA A 293 36.11 11.41 -21.69
N ASP A 294 35.49 12.36 -22.38
CA ASP A 294 35.15 13.68 -21.83
C ASP A 294 33.79 13.73 -21.17
N THR A 295 32.96 12.75 -21.39
CA THR A 295 31.59 12.73 -20.83
C THR A 295 31.17 11.33 -20.43
N VAL A 296 30.56 11.21 -19.22
CA VAL A 296 29.89 9.98 -18.74
C VAL A 296 28.55 10.37 -18.15
N GLN A 297 27.53 9.60 -18.48
CA GLN A 297 26.18 9.72 -17.93
C GLN A 297 25.86 8.53 -17.01
N LEU A 298 25.28 8.82 -15.87
CA LEU A 298 24.80 7.85 -14.88
C LEU A 298 23.32 8.10 -14.62
N GLU A 299 22.55 7.01 -14.54
CA GLU A 299 21.16 7.04 -14.09
C GLU A 299 20.99 6.03 -12.95
N GLY A 300 20.22 6.39 -11.93
CA GLY A 300 20.04 5.51 -10.79
C GLY A 300 18.78 5.79 -9.99
N THR A 301 18.55 4.94 -9.01
CA THR A 301 17.39 5.03 -8.11
C THR A 301 17.83 5.12 -6.66
N VAL A 302 16.99 5.76 -5.84
CA VAL A 302 17.16 5.84 -4.39
C VAL A 302 15.88 5.34 -3.74
N ARG A 303 16.04 4.47 -2.74
CA ARG A 303 14.95 3.92 -1.94
C ARG A 303 15.24 4.15 -0.46
N THR A 304 14.24 4.55 0.32
CA THR A 304 14.32 4.59 1.78
C THR A 304 12.96 4.45 2.42
N LEU A 305 12.92 3.87 3.61
CA LEU A 305 11.70 3.79 4.42
C LEU A 305 11.45 5.08 5.21
N ASN A 306 12.45 5.94 5.39
CA ASN A 306 12.37 7.10 6.26
C ASN A 306 12.28 8.41 5.46
N GLY A 307 11.18 9.16 5.61
CA GLY A 307 10.97 10.43 4.92
C GLY A 307 12.04 11.48 5.25
N ARG A 308 12.54 11.55 6.50
CA ARG A 308 13.61 12.50 6.90
C ARG A 308 14.93 12.17 6.21
N ILE A 309 15.26 10.89 6.09
CA ILE A 309 16.43 10.43 5.37
C ILE A 309 16.31 10.76 3.88
N ARG A 310 15.12 10.55 3.29
CA ARG A 310 14.83 10.92 1.89
C ARG A 310 15.18 12.37 1.58
N GLU A 311 14.87 13.29 2.52
CA GLU A 311 15.19 14.72 2.37
C GLU A 311 16.70 15.03 2.39
N GLN A 312 17.49 14.22 3.09
CA GLN A 312 18.94 14.44 3.26
C GLN A 312 19.78 13.88 2.10
N ILE A 313 19.32 12.79 1.48
CA ILE A 313 20.11 12.04 0.48
C ILE A 313 20.58 12.90 -0.69
N PRO A 314 19.76 13.75 -1.34
CA PRO A 314 20.22 14.56 -2.46
C PRO A 314 21.43 15.44 -2.12
N GLY A 315 21.40 16.09 -0.95
CA GLY A 315 22.51 16.93 -0.48
C GLY A 315 23.77 16.13 -0.14
N LEU A 316 23.62 14.90 0.38
CA LEU A 316 24.74 13.99 0.62
C LEU A 316 25.38 13.54 -0.70
N MET A 317 24.56 13.17 -1.69
CA MET A 317 25.04 12.80 -3.03
C MET A 317 25.76 13.95 -3.70
N GLU A 318 25.16 15.13 -3.75
CA GLU A 318 25.75 16.30 -4.41
C GLU A 318 27.07 16.71 -3.77
N ARG A 319 27.20 16.64 -2.44
CA ARG A 319 28.44 16.91 -1.73
C ARG A 319 29.59 15.99 -2.17
N ILE A 320 29.33 14.70 -2.35
CA ILE A 320 30.32 13.72 -2.83
C ILE A 320 30.69 14.01 -4.28
N ILE A 321 29.67 14.16 -5.15
CA ILE A 321 29.87 14.45 -6.58
C ILE A 321 30.71 15.71 -6.76
N LYS A 322 30.33 16.78 -6.07
CA LYS A 322 31.05 18.07 -6.12
C LYS A 322 32.50 17.94 -5.64
N GLY A 323 32.72 17.26 -4.51
CA GLY A 323 34.08 17.07 -3.98
C GLY A 323 35.00 16.33 -4.93
N LEU A 324 34.53 15.24 -5.52
CA LEU A 324 35.29 14.45 -6.47
C LEU A 324 35.51 15.20 -7.78
N THR A 325 34.51 15.80 -8.39
CA THR A 325 34.65 16.54 -9.65
C THR A 325 35.60 17.72 -9.49
N GLN A 326 35.57 18.45 -8.38
CA GLN A 326 36.50 19.53 -8.09
C GLN A 326 37.94 19.03 -7.97
N SER A 327 38.19 17.90 -7.32
CA SER A 327 39.56 17.35 -7.16
C SER A 327 40.20 16.93 -8.47
N TYR A 328 39.41 16.58 -9.49
CA TYR A 328 39.89 16.24 -10.84
C TYR A 328 39.86 17.41 -11.81
N GLY A 329 39.32 18.57 -11.41
CA GLY A 329 39.12 19.72 -12.31
C GLY A 329 38.01 19.49 -13.35
N ALA A 330 37.08 18.56 -13.06
CA ALA A 330 35.92 18.27 -13.87
C ALA A 330 34.73 19.13 -13.45
N THR A 331 33.65 19.08 -14.27
CA THR A 331 32.34 19.65 -13.94
C THR A 331 31.25 18.57 -13.99
N TYR A 332 30.05 18.88 -13.50
CA TYR A 332 28.93 17.94 -13.49
C TYR A 332 27.59 18.65 -13.66
N GLU A 333 26.60 17.89 -14.09
CA GLU A 333 25.18 18.22 -14.03
C GLU A 333 24.49 17.13 -13.22
N PHE A 334 23.83 17.50 -12.12
CA PHE A 334 23.15 16.58 -11.24
C PHE A 334 21.68 16.96 -11.12
N LYS A 335 20.78 16.00 -11.40
CA LYS A 335 19.34 16.13 -11.25
C LYS A 335 18.84 15.02 -10.36
N TYR A 336 18.06 15.38 -9.34
CA TYR A 336 17.38 14.43 -8.46
C TYR A 336 15.87 14.62 -8.59
N GLU A 337 15.15 13.56 -8.89
CA GLU A 337 13.71 13.57 -9.08
C GLU A 337 13.02 12.75 -7.98
N ARG A 338 12.29 13.44 -7.11
CA ARG A 338 11.42 12.80 -6.15
C ARG A 338 10.16 12.31 -6.84
N GLN A 339 9.84 11.03 -6.67
CA GLN A 339 8.65 10.42 -7.26
C GLN A 339 7.65 10.01 -6.17
N LEU A 340 7.86 8.88 -5.52
CA LEU A 340 6.93 8.36 -4.53
C LEU A 340 7.50 8.49 -3.12
N PRO A 341 6.73 9.00 -2.14
CA PRO A 341 7.12 8.97 -0.74
C PRO A 341 7.09 7.54 -0.18
N PRO A 342 7.72 7.30 0.98
CA PRO A 342 7.54 6.02 1.67
C PRO A 342 6.08 5.85 2.12
N LEU A 343 5.55 4.65 1.96
CA LEU A 343 4.22 4.33 2.47
C LEU A 343 4.26 4.15 3.98
N TYR A 344 3.43 4.92 4.67
CA TYR A 344 3.33 4.93 6.12
C TYR A 344 1.93 4.53 6.58
N ASN A 345 1.83 3.36 7.22
CA ASN A 345 0.64 2.91 7.91
C ASN A 345 0.61 3.54 9.31
N HIS A 346 -0.27 4.50 9.53
CA HIS A 346 -0.28 5.26 10.80
C HIS A 346 -0.53 4.32 12.00
N PRO A 347 0.37 4.28 13.01
CA PRO A 347 0.32 3.29 14.09
C PRO A 347 -0.99 3.24 14.85
N ASP A 348 -1.53 4.39 15.26
CA ASP A 348 -2.78 4.45 16.01
C ASP A 348 -3.97 3.95 15.18
N PHE A 349 -3.98 4.25 13.87
CA PHE A 349 -5.01 3.76 12.96
C PHE A 349 -4.91 2.25 12.75
N VAL A 350 -3.69 1.73 12.55
CA VAL A 350 -3.44 0.27 12.47
C VAL A 350 -3.93 -0.43 13.73
N GLN A 351 -3.54 0.06 14.92
CA GLN A 351 -3.95 -0.54 16.20
C GLN A 351 -5.48 -0.55 16.37
N ALA A 352 -6.17 0.48 15.91
CA ALA A 352 -7.64 0.51 15.95
C ALA A 352 -8.30 -0.48 14.97
N MET A 353 -7.61 -0.83 13.88
CA MET A 353 -8.13 -1.73 12.83
C MET A 353 -7.79 -3.20 13.05
N LEU A 354 -6.68 -3.51 13.72
CA LEU A 354 -6.20 -4.87 13.93
C LEU A 354 -7.22 -5.81 14.62
N PRO A 355 -7.98 -5.40 15.65
CA PRO A 355 -8.97 -6.28 16.28
C PRO A 355 -10.01 -6.81 15.29
N ALA A 356 -10.49 -5.96 14.36
CA ALA A 356 -11.46 -6.39 13.34
C ALA A 356 -10.84 -7.37 12.35
N LEU A 357 -9.61 -7.13 11.93
CA LEU A 357 -8.88 -8.00 11.01
C LEU A 357 -8.59 -9.38 11.64
N ARG A 358 -8.17 -9.40 12.90
CA ARG A 358 -7.92 -10.64 13.67
C ARG A 358 -9.21 -11.41 13.96
N SER A 359 -10.29 -10.72 14.29
CA SER A 359 -11.61 -11.35 14.45
C SER A 359 -12.09 -12.00 13.16
N ALA A 360 -11.86 -11.35 12.00
CA ALA A 360 -12.29 -11.85 10.70
C ALA A 360 -11.51 -13.07 10.21
N LEU A 361 -10.20 -13.12 10.47
CA LEU A 361 -9.30 -14.11 9.87
C LEU A 361 -8.73 -15.11 10.88
N GLY A 362 -8.74 -14.79 12.17
CA GLY A 362 -8.05 -15.51 13.24
C GLY A 362 -6.68 -14.90 13.56
N GLU A 363 -6.32 -14.91 14.84
CA GLU A 363 -5.07 -14.30 15.36
C GLU A 363 -3.82 -14.76 14.60
N ASN A 364 -3.68 -16.06 14.34
CA ASN A 364 -2.50 -16.66 13.72
C ASN A 364 -2.38 -16.37 12.21
N ARG A 365 -3.38 -15.75 11.61
CA ARG A 365 -3.39 -15.42 10.17
C ARG A 365 -3.14 -13.93 9.90
N VAL A 366 -3.04 -13.12 10.93
CA VAL A 366 -2.72 -11.68 10.85
C VAL A 366 -1.36 -11.48 11.48
N ILE A 367 -0.34 -11.42 10.64
CA ILE A 367 1.07 -11.43 11.06
C ILE A 367 1.74 -10.09 10.79
N GLU A 368 2.55 -9.64 11.71
CA GLU A 368 3.42 -8.48 11.49
C GLU A 368 4.60 -8.90 10.61
N VAL A 369 4.86 -8.12 9.56
CA VAL A 369 5.94 -8.38 8.60
C VAL A 369 6.94 -7.24 8.61
N LYS A 370 8.15 -7.52 8.12
CA LYS A 370 9.16 -6.47 7.93
C LYS A 370 8.74 -5.55 6.78
N PRO A 371 9.02 -4.23 6.87
CA PRO A 371 8.89 -3.32 5.74
C PRO A 371 9.66 -3.80 4.52
N GLN A 372 9.19 -3.42 3.33
CA GLN A 372 9.79 -3.82 2.06
C GLN A 372 10.36 -2.61 1.30
N MET A 373 11.41 -2.86 0.50
CA MET A 373 12.08 -1.80 -0.27
C MET A 373 11.46 -1.55 -1.66
N VAL A 374 10.31 -2.16 -1.96
CA VAL A 374 9.47 -1.81 -3.11
C VAL A 374 8.71 -0.51 -2.84
N ALA A 375 8.23 0.16 -3.87
CA ALA A 375 7.42 1.38 -3.75
C ALA A 375 6.01 1.13 -4.27
N GLU A 376 5.08 1.99 -3.86
CA GLU A 376 3.65 1.90 -4.16
C GLU A 376 3.06 3.32 -4.11
N ASP A 377 2.30 3.73 -5.13
CA ASP A 377 1.76 5.09 -5.22
C ASP A 377 0.58 5.35 -4.28
N PHE A 378 0.01 4.31 -3.65
CA PHE A 378 -0.92 4.45 -2.52
C PHE A 378 -0.33 5.28 -1.37
N ALA A 379 0.99 5.39 -1.29
CA ALA A 379 1.69 6.27 -0.36
C ALA A 379 1.22 7.74 -0.46
N LEU A 380 0.83 8.18 -1.66
CA LEU A 380 0.31 9.54 -1.88
C LEU A 380 -1.06 9.76 -1.21
N PHE A 381 -1.91 8.74 -1.14
CA PHE A 381 -3.14 8.79 -0.35
C PHE A 381 -2.82 8.80 1.16
N ALA A 382 -1.86 7.98 1.59
CA ALA A 382 -1.44 7.89 2.98
C ALA A 382 -0.86 9.19 3.53
N GLU A 383 -0.25 10.04 2.68
CA GLU A 383 0.17 11.39 3.04
C GLU A 383 -1.00 12.36 3.31
N LYS A 384 -2.19 12.07 2.80
CA LYS A 384 -3.35 12.98 2.87
C LYS A 384 -4.33 12.62 3.98
N ILE A 385 -4.56 11.32 4.20
CA ILE A 385 -5.57 10.81 5.13
C ILE A 385 -5.05 9.53 5.82
N PRO A 386 -5.63 9.15 6.98
CA PRO A 386 -5.34 7.87 7.62
C PRO A 386 -5.48 6.72 6.62
N ALA A 387 -4.43 5.96 6.46
CA ALA A 387 -4.36 4.86 5.50
C ALA A 387 -3.88 3.57 6.17
N PHE A 388 -4.42 2.45 5.72
CA PHE A 388 -3.94 1.14 6.10
C PHE A 388 -3.87 0.24 4.87
N MET A 389 -2.64 -0.06 4.47
CA MET A 389 -2.34 -1.06 3.45
C MET A 389 -1.74 -2.30 4.10
N PHE A 390 -2.13 -3.47 3.62
CA PHE A 390 -1.64 -4.76 4.10
C PHE A 390 -1.34 -5.70 2.93
N PHE A 391 -0.46 -6.67 3.16
CA PHE A 391 -0.19 -7.74 2.23
C PHE A 391 -1.23 -8.87 2.37
N LEU A 392 -1.70 -9.37 1.25
CA LEU A 392 -2.54 -10.56 1.16
C LEU A 392 -1.71 -11.73 0.64
N GLY A 393 -1.54 -12.76 1.44
CA GLY A 393 -0.83 -13.98 1.03
C GLY A 393 -1.48 -14.68 -0.15
N VAL A 394 -0.68 -15.02 -1.16
CA VAL A 394 -1.16 -15.68 -2.39
C VAL A 394 -0.35 -16.93 -2.77
N ARG A 395 0.65 -17.31 -1.98
CA ARG A 395 1.37 -18.58 -2.16
C ARG A 395 0.47 -19.75 -1.78
N THR A 396 0.41 -20.77 -2.64
CA THR A 396 -0.33 -21.99 -2.32
C THR A 396 0.19 -22.61 -1.03
N PRO A 397 -0.68 -22.85 -0.03
CA PRO A 397 -0.28 -23.46 1.23
C PRO A 397 0.47 -24.76 1.05
N GLY A 398 1.57 -24.90 1.79
CA GLY A 398 2.46 -26.07 1.74
C GLY A 398 3.51 -26.03 0.61
N GLN A 399 3.46 -25.05 -0.29
CA GLN A 399 4.55 -24.83 -1.26
C GLN A 399 5.68 -24.01 -0.63
N PRO A 400 6.96 -24.36 -0.85
CA PRO A 400 8.08 -23.66 -0.24
C PRO A 400 8.28 -22.24 -0.82
N SER A 401 7.89 -22.02 -2.08
CA SER A 401 8.01 -20.75 -2.78
C SER A 401 6.91 -20.58 -3.82
N ALA A 402 6.74 -19.34 -4.29
CA ALA A 402 5.91 -18.99 -5.44
C ALA A 402 6.76 -18.14 -6.41
N ALA A 403 6.31 -18.00 -7.66
CA ALA A 403 6.91 -17.05 -8.57
C ALA A 403 6.75 -15.62 -8.03
N PRO A 404 7.80 -14.78 -8.07
CA PRO A 404 7.72 -13.42 -7.57
C PRO A 404 6.78 -12.54 -8.42
N LEU A 405 6.41 -11.39 -7.86
CA LEU A 405 5.76 -10.32 -8.61
C LEU A 405 6.63 -9.94 -9.84
N HIS A 406 5.98 -9.48 -10.91
CA HIS A 406 6.60 -9.12 -12.19
C HIS A 406 7.27 -10.31 -12.92
N SER A 407 7.01 -11.53 -12.48
CA SER A 407 7.47 -12.73 -13.18
C SER A 407 6.46 -13.15 -14.26
N PRO A 408 6.91 -13.62 -15.45
CA PRO A 408 6.03 -14.21 -16.45
C PRO A 408 5.34 -15.51 -15.99
N TYR A 409 5.76 -16.05 -14.85
CA TYR A 409 5.19 -17.22 -14.18
C TYR A 409 4.39 -16.88 -12.92
N PHE A 410 4.14 -15.59 -12.64
CA PHE A 410 3.33 -15.22 -11.48
C PHE A 410 1.93 -15.83 -11.58
N ASN A 411 1.55 -16.60 -10.57
CA ASN A 411 0.26 -17.30 -10.53
C ASN A 411 -0.25 -17.38 -9.09
N PRO A 412 -1.00 -16.35 -8.66
CA PRO A 412 -1.52 -16.26 -7.30
C PRO A 412 -2.63 -17.27 -7.05
N ASP A 413 -2.67 -17.83 -5.84
CA ASP A 413 -3.73 -18.75 -5.41
C ASP A 413 -5.06 -18.00 -5.23
N GLU A 414 -6.08 -18.38 -6.00
CA GLU A 414 -7.41 -17.75 -5.97
C GLU A 414 -8.15 -17.94 -4.63
N ARG A 415 -7.66 -18.82 -3.74
CA ARG A 415 -8.16 -18.92 -2.36
C ARG A 415 -7.92 -17.67 -1.53
N ALA A 416 -7.01 -16.79 -1.96
CA ALA A 416 -6.76 -15.49 -1.35
C ALA A 416 -7.94 -14.51 -1.57
N VAL A 417 -8.67 -14.61 -2.68
CA VAL A 417 -9.76 -13.68 -3.01
C VAL A 417 -10.83 -13.58 -1.90
N PRO A 418 -11.45 -14.66 -1.42
CA PRO A 418 -12.41 -14.57 -0.31
C PRO A 418 -11.78 -14.06 0.99
N VAL A 419 -10.48 -14.27 1.23
CA VAL A 419 -9.78 -13.77 2.41
C VAL A 419 -9.64 -12.25 2.35
N GLY A 420 -9.22 -11.72 1.19
CA GLY A 420 -9.12 -10.28 0.96
C GLY A 420 -10.46 -9.56 1.10
N ILE A 421 -11.54 -10.13 0.55
CA ILE A 421 -12.89 -9.56 0.66
C ILE A 421 -13.35 -9.53 2.13
N ARG A 422 -13.17 -10.64 2.86
CA ARG A 422 -13.50 -10.73 4.29
C ARG A 422 -12.75 -9.65 5.08
N ALA A 423 -11.44 -9.56 4.87
CA ALA A 423 -10.60 -8.56 5.52
C ALA A 423 -11.11 -7.13 5.26
N MET A 424 -11.34 -6.79 3.99
CA MET A 424 -11.82 -5.45 3.61
C MET A 424 -13.21 -5.13 4.18
N CYS A 425 -14.16 -6.07 4.12
CA CYS A 425 -15.49 -5.85 4.70
C CYS A 425 -15.41 -5.53 6.21
N HIS A 426 -14.63 -6.31 6.96
CA HIS A 426 -14.49 -6.09 8.40
C HIS A 426 -13.75 -4.79 8.74
N LEU A 427 -12.70 -4.43 7.98
CA LEU A 427 -11.98 -3.16 8.16
C LEU A 427 -12.90 -1.96 7.90
N VAL A 428 -13.65 -1.99 6.79
CA VAL A 428 -14.60 -0.93 6.44
C VAL A 428 -15.69 -0.77 7.51
N LEU A 429 -16.32 -1.86 7.93
CA LEU A 429 -17.35 -1.83 8.97
C LEU A 429 -16.80 -1.30 10.30
N ASN A 430 -15.62 -1.77 10.70
CA ASN A 430 -14.98 -1.31 11.93
C ASN A 430 -14.66 0.19 11.88
N ALA A 431 -14.12 0.69 10.75
CA ALA A 431 -13.80 2.11 10.58
C ALA A 431 -15.05 3.00 10.62
N LEU A 432 -16.15 2.56 10.02
CA LEU A 432 -17.43 3.29 10.05
C LEU A 432 -18.05 3.34 11.47
N GLU A 433 -17.82 2.31 12.29
CA GLU A 433 -18.28 2.27 13.70
C GLU A 433 -17.38 3.11 14.62
N HIS A 434 -16.06 3.06 14.44
CA HIS A 434 -15.08 3.68 15.34
C HIS A 434 -14.62 5.06 14.88
N GLN A 435 -15.56 6.01 14.73
CA GLN A 435 -15.31 7.37 14.21
C GLN A 435 -14.22 8.14 14.98
N ALA A 436 -13.96 7.80 16.24
CA ALA A 436 -12.89 8.42 17.02
C ALA A 436 -11.50 8.13 16.40
N ALA A 437 -11.26 6.92 15.91
CA ALA A 437 -10.01 6.55 15.23
C ALA A 437 -9.77 7.34 13.92
N LEU A 438 -10.85 7.86 13.30
CA LEU A 438 -10.77 8.68 12.08
C LEU A 438 -10.45 10.16 12.35
N LYS A 439 -10.47 10.61 13.60
CA LYS A 439 -10.26 12.02 14.00
C LYS A 439 -8.84 12.29 14.53
N THR A 440 -8.14 11.27 15.00
CA THR A 440 -6.90 11.40 15.76
C THR A 440 -5.64 11.52 14.92
N VAL A 441 -5.74 11.26 13.62
CA VAL A 441 -4.58 11.25 12.74
C VAL A 441 -4.47 12.58 12.01
N SER A 442 -3.54 13.43 12.49
CA SER A 442 -3.07 14.58 11.69
C SER A 442 -2.02 14.05 10.71
N PRO A 443 -2.20 14.18 9.39
CA PRO A 443 -1.32 13.55 8.39
C PRO A 443 0.14 14.02 8.40
N THR A 444 0.50 15.04 9.19
CA THR A 444 1.73 15.81 8.94
C THR A 444 2.67 16.04 10.12
N SER A 445 2.42 15.52 11.33
CA SER A 445 3.29 15.84 12.49
C SER A 445 4.55 14.98 12.63
N GLU A 446 4.63 13.81 12.01
CA GLU A 446 5.79 12.91 12.10
C GLU A 446 6.60 12.78 10.79
N LEU A 447 6.08 13.30 9.67
CA LEU A 447 6.76 13.27 8.37
C LEU A 447 7.61 14.53 8.09
N LYS A 448 7.66 15.50 9.05
CA LYS A 448 8.51 16.71 8.94
C LYS A 448 9.74 16.63 9.80
#